data_5aa50dc3e8a6517709e68547d306d433
#
_entry.id   5aa50dc3e8a6517709e68547d306d433
#
_cell.length_a   1.000
_cell.length_b   1.000
_cell.length_c   1.000
_cell.angle_alpha   90.00
_cell.angle_beta   90.00
_cell.angle_gamma   90.00
#
_symmetry.space_group_name_H-M   'P 1'
#
loop_
_entity.id
_entity.type
_entity.pdbx_description
1 polymer ?
#
loop_
_entity_poly.entity_id
_entity_poly.type
_entity_poly.pdbx_seq_one_letter_code
_entity_poly.pdbx_strand_id
1 'polypeptide(L)'
;MIELNSKLLNESSKPFHSYLLISGSSRYLIDQAKAFSSNLLFNSNDILEHPDIRVVTSENINTLGVDDIRKVITNESIYPIEAKYKIFIFPPTKSLTEEASNALLKTLEEPSNSNIFIITSNGRHWSHSKDDSIKNMLPTLKSRCRTLYIDDEYTYTYDFEFEDIINFLDMDCLLYTSPSPRDKRQSRMPSSAWK
;
A
#
# COMPACT_ATOMS: atom_id res chain seq x y z
N MET A 1 1.24 -15.57 -15.11
CA MET A 1 2.33 -14.58 -15.34
C MET A 1 1.80 -13.21 -14.93
N ILE A 2 2.45 -12.55 -13.98
CA ILE A 2 2.08 -11.19 -13.55
C ILE A 2 2.92 -10.22 -14.36
N GLU A 3 2.27 -9.21 -14.94
CA GLU A 3 2.99 -8.14 -15.61
C GLU A 3 3.63 -7.23 -14.57
N LEU A 4 4.95 -7.16 -14.55
CA LEU A 4 5.70 -6.33 -13.62
C LEU A 4 5.62 -4.88 -14.07
N ASN A 5 5.30 -3.97 -13.14
CA ASN A 5 5.21 -2.55 -13.42
C ASN A 5 6.52 -2.01 -14.01
N SER A 6 6.43 -1.16 -15.03
CA SER A 6 7.58 -0.62 -15.76
C SER A 6 8.60 0.10 -14.87
N LYS A 7 8.13 0.77 -13.80
CA LYS A 7 9.01 1.43 -12.82
C LYS A 7 9.87 0.42 -12.06
N LEU A 8 9.31 -0.76 -11.72
CA LEU A 8 10.04 -1.84 -11.04
C LEU A 8 11.02 -2.54 -11.99
N LEU A 9 10.65 -2.72 -13.25
CA LEU A 9 11.56 -3.25 -14.28
C LEU A 9 12.81 -2.38 -14.44
N ASN A 10 12.68 -1.07 -14.43
CA ASN A 10 13.81 -0.15 -14.51
C ASN A 10 14.78 -0.28 -13.32
N GLU A 11 14.25 -0.62 -12.12
CA GLU A 11 15.06 -0.84 -10.92
C GLU A 11 15.80 -2.19 -10.93
N SER A 12 15.36 -3.16 -11.70
CA SER A 12 15.91 -4.52 -11.70
C SER A 12 17.39 -4.57 -12.14
N SER A 13 17.83 -3.65 -12.98
CA SER A 13 19.21 -3.59 -13.46
C SER A 13 20.23 -3.16 -12.39
N LYS A 14 19.83 -2.28 -11.49
CA LYS A 14 20.64 -1.79 -10.38
C LYS A 14 19.76 -1.58 -9.13
N PRO A 15 19.48 -2.67 -8.40
CA PRO A 15 18.57 -2.58 -7.27
C PRO A 15 19.15 -1.72 -6.14
N PHE A 16 18.24 -1.00 -5.48
CA PHE A 16 18.52 -0.24 -4.27
C PHE A 16 18.23 -1.12 -3.05
N HIS A 17 18.83 -0.80 -1.91
CA HIS A 17 18.69 -1.61 -0.69
C HIS A 17 17.32 -1.51 -0.02
N SER A 18 16.56 -0.42 -0.26
CA SER A 18 15.26 -0.22 0.39
C SER A 18 14.28 0.51 -0.52
N TYR A 19 13.11 -0.07 -0.69
CA TYR A 19 12.01 0.46 -1.48
C TYR A 19 10.80 0.73 -0.62
N LEU A 20 10.08 1.80 -0.94
CA LEU A 20 8.73 2.07 -0.46
C LEU A 20 7.79 2.06 -1.67
N LEU A 21 7.00 0.99 -1.80
CA LEU A 21 6.03 0.84 -2.87
C LEU A 21 4.67 1.34 -2.40
N ILE A 22 4.04 2.19 -3.20
CA ILE A 22 2.76 2.82 -2.88
C ILE A 22 1.78 2.59 -4.02
N SER A 23 0.59 2.09 -3.68
CA SER A 23 -0.55 1.92 -4.60
C SER A 23 -1.88 1.95 -3.86
N GLY A 24 -2.97 2.14 -4.58
CA GLY A 24 -4.33 2.09 -4.03
C GLY A 24 -4.81 0.67 -3.68
N SER A 25 -4.17 -0.39 -4.19
CA SER A 25 -4.58 -1.77 -4.02
C SER A 25 -3.55 -2.58 -3.24
N SER A 26 -3.96 -3.09 -2.05
CA SER A 26 -3.10 -3.94 -1.22
C SER A 26 -2.70 -5.25 -1.91
N ARG A 27 -3.62 -5.84 -2.67
CA ARG A 27 -3.36 -7.09 -3.38
C ARG A 27 -2.33 -6.88 -4.48
N TYR A 28 -2.53 -5.84 -5.28
CA TYR A 28 -1.59 -5.48 -6.33
C TYR A 28 -0.18 -5.21 -5.78
N LEU A 29 -0.07 -4.45 -4.66
CA LEU A 29 1.20 -4.18 -4.00
C LEU A 29 1.97 -5.44 -3.62
N ILE A 30 1.29 -6.42 -3.00
CA ILE A 30 1.96 -7.64 -2.55
C ILE A 30 2.38 -8.50 -3.75
N ASP A 31 1.53 -8.58 -4.78
CA ASP A 31 1.81 -9.34 -5.99
C ASP A 31 2.99 -8.72 -6.76
N GLN A 32 3.02 -7.39 -6.91
CA GLN A 32 4.14 -6.67 -7.52
C GLN A 32 5.42 -6.78 -6.70
N ALA A 33 5.35 -6.69 -5.37
CA ALA A 33 6.52 -6.87 -4.51
C ALA A 33 7.12 -8.27 -4.63
N LYS A 34 6.29 -9.32 -4.68
CA LYS A 34 6.73 -10.70 -4.90
C LYS A 34 7.28 -10.93 -6.30
N ALA A 35 6.61 -10.45 -7.33
CA ALA A 35 7.08 -10.57 -8.72
C ALA A 35 8.40 -9.81 -8.92
N PHE A 36 8.55 -8.62 -8.34
CA PHE A 36 9.80 -7.87 -8.34
C PHE A 36 10.91 -8.62 -7.63
N SER A 37 10.63 -9.25 -6.49
CA SER A 37 11.60 -10.08 -5.77
C SER A 37 12.07 -11.27 -6.63
N SER A 38 11.15 -11.95 -7.29
CA SER A 38 11.48 -13.05 -8.19
C SER A 38 12.29 -12.58 -9.40
N ASN A 39 11.99 -11.40 -9.93
CA ASN A 39 12.73 -10.79 -11.01
C ASN A 39 14.17 -10.45 -10.61
N LEU A 40 14.38 -9.89 -9.41
CA LEU A 40 15.71 -9.57 -8.89
C LEU A 40 16.60 -10.80 -8.65
N LEU A 41 16.00 -11.93 -8.28
CA LEU A 41 16.74 -13.15 -7.97
C LEU A 41 16.94 -14.05 -9.18
N PHE A 42 15.91 -14.20 -10.02
CA PHE A 42 15.85 -15.23 -11.05
C PHE A 42 15.55 -14.70 -12.46
N ASN A 43 15.41 -13.40 -12.65
CA ASN A 43 14.93 -12.75 -13.87
C ASN A 43 13.56 -13.31 -14.35
N SER A 44 12.73 -13.74 -13.43
CA SER A 44 11.36 -14.24 -13.69
C SER A 44 10.32 -13.31 -13.08
N ASN A 45 9.26 -13.04 -13.83
CA ASN A 45 8.13 -12.23 -13.35
C ASN A 45 7.05 -13.09 -12.66
N ASP A 46 7.25 -14.40 -12.59
CA ASP A 46 6.35 -15.27 -11.86
C ASP A 46 6.62 -15.20 -10.36
N ILE A 47 5.56 -15.27 -9.55
CA ILE A 47 5.71 -15.32 -8.11
C ILE A 47 6.30 -16.67 -7.72
N LEU A 48 7.54 -16.66 -7.26
CA LEU A 48 8.25 -17.84 -6.78
C LEU A 48 8.32 -17.80 -5.25
N GLU A 49 8.02 -18.94 -4.63
CA GLU A 49 8.29 -19.14 -3.20
C GLU A 49 9.75 -19.57 -3.04
N HIS A 50 10.53 -18.73 -2.36
CA HIS A 50 11.95 -18.98 -2.15
C HIS A 50 12.35 -18.62 -0.72
N PRO A 51 13.26 -19.37 -0.07
CA PRO A 51 13.69 -19.13 1.32
C PRO A 51 14.34 -17.74 1.51
N ASP A 52 14.92 -17.17 0.45
CA ASP A 52 15.52 -15.83 0.48
C ASP A 52 14.50 -14.71 0.19
N ILE A 53 13.23 -15.03 -0.13
CA ILE A 53 12.13 -14.07 -0.22
C ILE A 53 11.22 -14.28 0.99
N ARG A 54 11.21 -13.30 1.90
CA ARG A 54 10.45 -13.41 3.14
C ARG A 54 9.43 -12.29 3.26
N VAL A 55 8.17 -12.68 3.36
CA VAL A 55 7.10 -11.77 3.76
C VAL A 55 7.09 -11.69 5.28
N VAL A 56 7.23 -10.48 5.82
CA VAL A 56 7.24 -10.25 7.27
C VAL A 56 5.85 -10.52 7.84
N THR A 57 5.77 -11.43 8.77
CA THR A 57 4.54 -11.81 9.47
C THR A 57 4.57 -11.36 10.91
N SER A 58 3.42 -11.19 11.52
CA SER A 58 3.24 -10.87 12.95
C SER A 58 2.04 -11.64 13.48
N GLU A 59 2.05 -11.94 14.75
CA GLU A 59 0.89 -12.49 15.47
C GLU A 59 -0.25 -11.46 15.55
N ASN A 60 0.08 -10.18 15.55
CA ASN A 60 -0.91 -9.11 15.47
C ASN A 60 -1.51 -9.02 14.07
N ILE A 61 -2.84 -8.80 14.00
CA ILE A 61 -3.58 -8.78 12.74
C ILE A 61 -3.17 -7.59 11.88
N ASN A 62 -3.09 -6.39 12.46
CA ASN A 62 -2.98 -5.13 11.73
C ASN A 62 -1.64 -4.40 11.90
N THR A 63 -0.76 -4.86 12.81
CA THR A 63 0.47 -4.14 13.15
C THR A 63 1.68 -5.04 13.15
N LEU A 64 2.83 -4.44 12.84
CA LEU A 64 4.15 -5.01 13.03
C LEU A 64 4.82 -4.31 14.22
N GLY A 65 5.07 -5.08 15.26
CA GLY A 65 5.71 -4.60 16.48
C GLY A 65 7.23 -4.64 16.41
N VAL A 66 7.86 -4.11 17.45
CA VAL A 66 9.34 -4.07 17.56
C VAL A 66 9.96 -5.48 17.56
N ASP A 67 9.28 -6.46 18.13
CA ASP A 67 9.80 -7.85 18.21
C ASP A 67 9.78 -8.53 16.83
N ASP A 68 8.80 -8.20 15.98
CA ASP A 68 8.77 -8.68 14.60
C ASP A 68 9.94 -8.11 13.81
N ILE A 69 10.25 -6.81 14.01
CA ILE A 69 11.41 -6.16 13.37
C ILE A 69 12.72 -6.71 13.91
N ARG A 70 12.84 -7.01 15.19
CA ARG A 70 14.03 -7.67 15.75
C ARG A 70 14.29 -9.03 15.10
N LYS A 71 13.23 -9.82 14.84
CA LYS A 71 13.34 -11.07 14.09
C LYS A 71 13.85 -10.84 12.66
N VAL A 72 13.41 -9.77 11.99
CA VAL A 72 13.89 -9.39 10.65
C VAL A 72 15.38 -9.02 10.74
N ILE A 73 15.80 -8.16 11.67
CA ILE A 73 17.19 -7.73 11.86
C ILE A 73 18.10 -8.91 12.16
N THR A 74 17.67 -9.84 13.03
CA THR A 74 18.43 -11.06 13.31
C THR A 74 18.59 -11.92 12.05
N ASN A 75 17.54 -12.04 11.24
CA ASN A 75 17.60 -12.77 9.98
C ASN A 75 18.42 -12.05 8.90
N GLU A 76 18.49 -10.73 8.95
CA GLU A 76 19.32 -9.91 8.05
C GLU A 76 20.80 -10.26 8.19
N SER A 77 21.27 -10.51 9.42
CA SER A 77 22.66 -10.87 9.71
C SER A 77 23.10 -12.20 9.09
N ILE A 78 22.14 -13.02 8.61
CA ILE A 78 22.41 -14.31 7.97
C ILE A 78 22.49 -14.09 6.47
N TYR A 79 23.55 -14.57 5.83
CA TYR A 79 23.70 -14.51 4.38
C TYR A 79 22.53 -15.18 3.64
N PRO A 80 22.24 -14.77 2.38
CA PRO A 80 21.31 -15.50 1.52
C PRO A 80 21.71 -16.97 1.40
N ILE A 81 20.72 -17.87 1.27
CA ILE A 81 20.95 -19.31 1.24
C ILE A 81 21.41 -19.73 -0.16
N GLU A 82 20.72 -19.30 -1.20
CA GLU A 82 20.96 -19.72 -2.58
C GLU A 82 21.05 -18.53 -3.56
N ALA A 83 20.37 -17.44 -3.24
CA ALA A 83 20.26 -16.29 -4.14
C ALA A 83 21.34 -15.24 -3.88
N LYS A 84 21.43 -14.26 -4.79
CA LYS A 84 22.33 -13.11 -4.66
C LYS A 84 21.91 -12.15 -3.55
N TYR A 85 20.59 -12.01 -3.36
CA TYR A 85 19.99 -11.10 -2.38
C TYR A 85 19.02 -11.85 -1.49
N LYS A 86 18.85 -11.35 -0.28
CA LYS A 86 17.79 -11.73 0.65
C LYS A 86 16.79 -10.58 0.73
N ILE A 87 15.52 -10.87 0.48
CA ILE A 87 14.50 -9.87 0.30
C ILE A 87 13.46 -9.97 1.42
N PHE A 88 13.20 -8.85 2.09
CA PHE A 88 12.18 -8.74 3.13
C PHE A 88 11.04 -7.88 2.63
N ILE A 89 9.83 -8.43 2.55
CA ILE A 89 8.62 -7.75 2.10
C ILE A 89 7.74 -7.43 3.31
N PHE A 90 7.46 -6.16 3.54
CA PHE A 90 6.54 -5.67 4.56
C PHE A 90 5.16 -5.48 3.93
N PRO A 91 4.15 -6.28 4.33
CA PRO A 91 2.86 -6.28 3.66
C PRO A 91 2.05 -5.00 3.93
N PRO A 92 1.24 -4.52 2.98
CA PRO A 92 0.48 -3.27 3.10
C PRO A 92 -0.69 -3.38 4.09
N THR A 93 -1.04 -4.60 4.50
CA THR A 93 -2.11 -4.88 5.45
C THR A 93 -1.69 -4.66 6.90
N LYS A 94 -0.40 -4.47 7.16
CA LYS A 94 0.15 -4.30 8.50
C LYS A 94 0.92 -2.99 8.59
N SER A 95 0.50 -2.10 9.49
CA SER A 95 1.22 -0.86 9.77
C SER A 95 2.38 -1.10 10.73
N LEU A 96 3.50 -0.42 10.50
CA LEU A 96 4.61 -0.39 11.44
C LEU A 96 4.26 0.48 12.65
N THR A 97 4.48 -0.02 13.86
CA THR A 97 4.41 0.85 15.05
C THR A 97 5.57 1.86 15.03
N GLU A 98 5.48 2.91 15.82
CA GLU A 98 6.54 3.91 15.90
C GLU A 98 7.86 3.30 16.38
N GLU A 99 7.80 2.46 17.41
CA GLU A 99 8.96 1.75 17.95
C GLU A 99 9.56 0.78 16.91
N ALA A 100 8.71 0.07 16.16
CA ALA A 100 9.13 -0.84 15.09
C ALA A 100 9.82 -0.06 13.95
N SER A 101 9.26 1.09 13.57
CA SER A 101 9.83 1.97 12.56
C SER A 101 11.20 2.49 13.00
N ASN A 102 11.33 2.94 14.25
CA ASN A 102 12.59 3.42 14.81
C ASN A 102 13.64 2.30 14.88
N ALA A 103 13.26 1.08 15.23
CA ALA A 103 14.18 -0.06 15.25
C ALA A 103 14.73 -0.40 13.85
N LEU A 104 13.91 -0.20 12.80
CA LEU A 104 14.31 -0.46 11.42
C LEU A 104 15.25 0.62 10.85
N LEU A 105 15.21 1.85 11.37
CA LEU A 105 15.99 2.97 10.81
C LEU A 105 17.49 2.66 10.70
N LYS A 106 18.08 2.08 11.74
CA LYS A 106 19.52 1.75 11.75
C LYS A 106 19.89 0.78 10.63
N THR A 107 19.07 -0.24 10.43
CA THR A 107 19.26 -1.23 9.36
C THR A 107 19.10 -0.63 7.97
N LEU A 108 18.21 0.35 7.81
CA LEU A 108 18.04 1.06 6.54
C LEU A 108 19.16 2.09 6.27
N GLU A 109 19.81 2.60 7.30
CA GLU A 109 20.97 3.50 7.16
C GLU A 109 22.25 2.77 6.77
N GLU A 110 22.47 1.59 7.38
CA GLU A 110 23.66 0.76 7.18
C GLU A 110 23.25 -0.65 6.71
N PRO A 111 22.63 -0.75 5.53
CA PRO A 111 22.14 -2.05 5.04
C PRO A 111 23.32 -2.94 4.64
N SER A 112 23.17 -4.23 4.85
CA SER A 112 24.05 -5.22 4.27
C SER A 112 23.91 -5.21 2.73
N ASN A 113 25.03 -5.40 2.02
CA ASN A 113 25.05 -5.40 0.54
C ASN A 113 24.20 -6.51 -0.10
N SER A 114 23.81 -7.50 0.68
CA SER A 114 23.04 -8.65 0.22
C SER A 114 21.56 -8.59 0.57
N ASN A 115 21.11 -7.54 1.27
CA ASN A 115 19.72 -7.44 1.72
C ASN A 115 18.94 -6.35 1.00
N ILE A 116 17.69 -6.64 0.68
CA ILE A 116 16.76 -5.68 0.08
C ILE A 116 15.47 -5.65 0.91
N PHE A 117 15.05 -4.45 1.28
CA PHE A 117 13.82 -4.21 2.03
C PHE A 117 12.77 -3.61 1.11
N ILE A 118 11.59 -4.24 1.02
CA ILE A 118 10.45 -3.75 0.25
C ILE A 118 9.33 -3.46 1.21
N ILE A 119 9.15 -2.19 1.54
CA ILE A 119 8.05 -1.72 2.38
C ILE A 119 6.90 -1.36 1.46
N THR A 120 5.71 -1.84 1.75
CA THR A 120 4.52 -1.54 0.96
C THR A 120 3.51 -0.75 1.78
N SER A 121 2.89 0.25 1.20
CA SER A 121 1.90 1.10 1.86
C SER A 121 0.76 1.45 0.93
N ASN A 122 -0.47 1.31 1.44
CA ASN A 122 -1.64 1.78 0.71
C ASN A 122 -1.66 3.30 0.65
N GLY A 123 -2.00 3.83 -0.52
CA GLY A 123 -2.17 5.26 -0.73
C GLY A 123 -2.16 5.61 -2.21
N ARG A 124 -2.61 6.81 -2.53
CA ARG A 124 -2.59 7.35 -3.88
C ARG A 124 -1.83 8.67 -3.88
N HIS A 125 -1.10 8.95 -4.95
CA HIS A 125 -0.31 10.17 -5.08
C HIS A 125 -1.12 11.45 -4.89
N TRP A 126 -2.38 11.46 -5.30
CA TRP A 126 -3.30 12.62 -5.24
C TRP A 126 -4.39 12.52 -4.17
N SER A 127 -4.38 11.46 -3.34
CA SER A 127 -5.42 11.29 -2.32
C SER A 127 -5.20 12.27 -1.17
N HIS A 128 -6.19 13.11 -0.92
CA HIS A 128 -6.30 13.94 0.28
C HIS A 128 -7.08 13.22 1.40
N SER A 129 -7.39 11.94 1.23
CA SER A 129 -8.14 11.18 2.24
C SER A 129 -7.35 11.08 3.54
N LYS A 130 -8.08 11.15 4.67
CA LYS A 130 -7.48 11.10 6.02
C LYS A 130 -6.90 9.71 6.37
N ASP A 131 -7.27 8.70 5.58
CA ASP A 131 -6.94 7.28 5.84
C ASP A 131 -5.67 6.79 5.12
N ASP A 132 -4.85 7.69 4.58
CA ASP A 132 -3.60 7.30 3.95
C ASP A 132 -2.63 6.74 4.99
N SER A 133 -2.40 5.44 4.95
CA SER A 133 -1.39 4.75 5.78
C SER A 133 0.01 5.36 5.61
N ILE A 134 0.27 6.06 4.50
CA ILE A 134 1.49 6.83 4.25
C ILE A 134 1.68 7.98 5.24
N LYS A 135 0.58 8.62 5.69
CA LYS A 135 0.64 9.73 6.66
C LYS A 135 1.09 9.26 8.03
N ASN A 136 0.81 8.00 8.36
CA ASN A 136 1.19 7.38 9.63
C ASN A 136 2.61 6.83 9.62
N MET A 137 3.26 6.79 8.45
CA MET A 137 4.64 6.36 8.34
C MET A 137 5.60 7.49 8.73
N LEU A 138 6.58 7.19 9.57
CA LEU A 138 7.59 8.17 10.00
C LEU A 138 8.30 8.78 8.78
N PRO A 139 8.38 10.12 8.69
CA PRO A 139 9.09 10.80 7.60
C PRO A 139 10.55 10.37 7.49
N THR A 140 11.17 10.03 8.62
CA THR A 140 12.53 9.51 8.71
C THR A 140 12.72 8.17 8.00
N LEU A 141 11.72 7.29 8.04
CA LEU A 141 11.75 6.02 7.33
C LEU A 141 11.56 6.25 5.82
N LYS A 142 10.61 7.11 5.45
CA LYS A 142 10.36 7.45 4.05
C LYS A 142 11.58 8.07 3.36
N SER A 143 12.35 8.91 4.06
CA SER A 143 13.56 9.57 3.50
C SER A 143 14.69 8.58 3.18
N ARG A 144 14.70 7.38 3.77
CA ARG A 144 15.71 6.33 3.57
C ARG A 144 15.32 5.28 2.54
N CYS A 145 14.07 5.32 2.10
CA CYS A 145 13.56 4.40 1.09
C CYS A 145 13.39 5.08 -0.27
N ARG A 146 13.70 4.37 -1.34
CA ARG A 146 13.36 4.80 -2.68
C ARG A 146 11.86 4.62 -2.90
N THR A 147 11.14 5.73 -2.91
CA THR A 147 9.68 5.71 -3.02
C THR A 147 9.24 5.57 -4.48
N LEU A 148 8.44 4.55 -4.76
CA LEU A 148 7.86 4.28 -6.08
C LEU A 148 6.34 4.21 -5.95
N TYR A 149 5.66 5.08 -6.67
CA TYR A 149 4.21 5.01 -6.86
C TYR A 149 3.94 4.08 -8.03
N ILE A 150 3.40 2.90 -7.73
CA ILE A 150 3.00 1.91 -8.71
C ILE A 150 1.48 1.97 -8.84
N ASP A 151 1.03 2.60 -9.90
CA ASP A 151 -0.39 2.67 -10.18
C ASP A 151 -0.86 1.33 -10.73
N ASP A 152 -2.03 0.87 -10.30
CA ASP A 152 -2.80 -0.13 -11.03
C ASP A 152 -3.09 0.46 -12.41
N GLU A 153 -2.52 -0.09 -13.45
CA GLU A 153 -2.95 0.15 -14.84
C GLU A 153 -4.28 -0.59 -15.13
N TYR A 154 -5.01 -1.00 -14.10
CA TYR A 154 -6.42 -1.28 -14.26
C TYR A 154 -7.08 0.07 -14.61
N THR A 155 -7.03 0.42 -15.87
CA THR A 155 -8.15 1.11 -16.49
C THR A 155 -9.37 0.31 -16.01
N TYR A 156 -10.09 0.85 -15.04
CA TYR A 156 -11.46 0.43 -14.83
C TYR A 156 -12.13 0.73 -16.16
N THR A 157 -12.14 -0.24 -17.06
CA THR A 157 -13.11 -0.28 -18.13
C THR A 157 -14.43 -0.46 -17.39
N TYR A 158 -14.99 0.66 -16.96
CA TYR A 158 -16.39 0.70 -16.58
C TYR A 158 -17.11 0.39 -17.88
N ASP A 159 -17.60 -0.83 -18.02
CA ASP A 159 -18.62 -1.17 -19.03
C ASP A 159 -19.95 -0.49 -18.68
N PHE A 160 -19.87 0.79 -18.24
CA PHE A 160 -21.02 1.64 -18.10
C PHE A 160 -21.17 2.35 -19.44
N GLU A 161 -22.26 2.04 -20.14
CA GLU A 161 -22.69 2.87 -21.25
C GLU A 161 -22.88 4.30 -20.73
N PHE A 162 -22.66 5.28 -21.59
CA PHE A 162 -22.76 6.70 -21.21
C PHE A 162 -24.15 7.04 -20.63
N GLU A 163 -25.18 6.31 -21.03
CA GLU A 163 -26.55 6.38 -20.50
C GLU A 163 -26.65 5.97 -19.03
N ASP A 164 -25.86 4.99 -18.56
CA ASP A 164 -25.86 4.56 -17.16
C ASP A 164 -25.28 5.64 -16.25
N ILE A 165 -24.30 6.39 -16.74
CA ILE A 165 -23.71 7.53 -16.01
C ILE A 165 -24.72 8.68 -15.90
N ILE A 166 -25.46 8.97 -16.96
CA ILE A 166 -26.52 9.99 -16.96
C ILE A 166 -27.63 9.59 -15.99
N ASN A 167 -28.09 8.34 -16.05
CA ASN A 167 -29.11 7.82 -15.15
C ASN A 167 -28.67 7.87 -13.69
N PHE A 168 -27.38 7.59 -13.39
CA PHE A 168 -26.82 7.69 -12.04
C PHE A 168 -26.76 9.14 -11.56
N LEU A 169 -26.38 10.07 -12.40
CA LEU A 169 -26.36 11.51 -12.10
C LEU A 169 -27.76 12.07 -11.90
N ASP A 170 -28.74 11.62 -12.68
CA ASP A 170 -30.13 12.01 -12.54
C ASP A 170 -30.78 11.43 -11.27
N MET A 171 -30.39 10.21 -10.86
CA MET A 171 -30.79 9.63 -9.56
C MET A 171 -30.27 10.43 -8.36
N ASP A 172 -29.02 10.89 -8.41
CA ASP A 172 -28.44 11.74 -7.36
C ASP A 172 -29.15 13.10 -7.26
N CYS A 173 -29.56 13.65 -8.39
CA CYS A 173 -30.35 14.90 -8.43
C CYS A 173 -31.72 14.73 -7.76
N LEU A 174 -32.34 13.56 -7.89
CA LEU A 174 -33.62 13.24 -7.23
C LEU A 174 -33.48 13.01 -5.71
N LEU A 175 -32.31 12.53 -5.23
CA LEU A 175 -32.05 12.37 -3.82
C LEU A 175 -31.88 13.72 -3.09
N TYR A 176 -31.34 14.73 -3.75
CA TYR A 176 -31.20 16.09 -3.21
C TYR A 176 -32.51 16.89 -3.23
N THR A 177 -33.46 16.56 -4.11
CA THR A 177 -34.78 17.20 -4.19
C THR A 177 -35.80 16.59 -3.23
N SER A 178 -35.46 15.50 -2.58
CA SER A 178 -36.30 14.90 -1.53
C SER A 178 -36.22 15.75 -0.26
N PRO A 179 -37.34 16.34 0.22
CA PRO A 179 -37.30 17.20 1.40
C PRO A 179 -36.79 16.42 2.62
N SER A 180 -35.80 17.00 3.29
CA SER A 180 -35.23 16.43 4.50
C SER A 180 -36.30 16.11 5.53
N PRO A 181 -36.17 15.05 6.34
CA PRO A 181 -37.08 14.80 7.49
C PRO A 181 -37.21 16.00 8.43
N ARG A 182 -36.26 16.93 8.44
CA ARG A 182 -36.33 18.21 9.16
C ARG A 182 -37.32 19.17 8.53
N ASP A 183 -37.38 19.24 7.21
CA ASP A 183 -38.26 20.15 6.49
C ASP A 183 -39.73 19.74 6.66
N LYS A 184 -40.01 18.43 6.79
CA LYS A 184 -41.35 17.91 7.11
C LYS A 184 -41.83 18.28 8.52
N ARG A 185 -40.95 18.61 9.47
CA ARG A 185 -41.32 19.05 10.83
C ARG A 185 -41.68 20.52 10.88
N GLN A 186 -41.10 21.36 10.03
CA GLN A 186 -41.43 22.79 9.96
C GLN A 186 -42.78 23.06 9.29
N SER A 187 -43.23 22.21 8.39
CA SER A 187 -44.54 22.37 7.71
C SER A 187 -45.77 21.98 8.58
N ARG A 188 -45.56 21.55 9.84
CA ARG A 188 -46.63 21.15 10.75
C ARG A 188 -47.00 22.19 11.82
N MET A 189 -46.48 23.41 11.77
CA MET A 189 -46.99 24.47 12.63
C MET A 189 -48.32 24.99 12.06
N PRO A 190 -49.41 24.86 12.81
CA PRO A 190 -50.71 25.36 12.35
C PRO A 190 -50.64 26.89 12.26
N SER A 191 -51.19 27.45 11.19
CA SER A 191 -51.25 28.87 10.89
C SER A 191 -51.97 29.74 11.95
N SER A 192 -52.50 29.13 13.02
CA SER A 192 -53.14 29.78 14.14
C SER A 192 -52.20 30.24 15.26
N ALA A 193 -50.89 30.04 15.14
CA ALA A 193 -49.92 30.47 16.17
C ALA A 193 -49.40 31.91 16.00
N TRP A 194 -49.97 32.66 15.02
CA TRP A 194 -49.68 34.07 14.79
C TRP A 194 -50.94 34.88 15.06
N LYS A 195 -51.24 35.13 16.31
CA LYS A 195 -52.09 36.24 16.77
C LYS A 195 -51.47 36.85 18.03
#